data_6ab3fd6fb22b7379aad9773287890cf2
#
_entry.id   6ab3fd6fb22b7379aad9773287890cf2
#
_cell.length_a   1.000
_cell.length_b   1.000
_cell.length_c   1.000
_cell.angle_alpha   90.00
_cell.angle_beta   90.00
_cell.angle_gamma   90.00
#
_symmetry.space_group_name_H-M   'P 1'
#
loop_
_entity.id
_entity.type
_entity.pdbx_description
1 polymer ?
#
loop_
_entity_poly.entity_id
_entity_poly.type
_entity_poly.pdbx_seq_one_letter_code
_entity_poly.pdbx_strand_id
1 'polypeptide(L)'
;RLVAGDPRVRPVTALAVDRLLSAHGVEVAGRDAVVVGRTTAIGTPIAHLLCRRDATVTVCHSRTRALGAKTRTADLLVTAAGTPGLIDGSMVDDGVVVVDVSANRVDSEKRRPSESRPAAGESKTTVVGDVDAASVGEKAAAMTPVPGGVGPLTMACLLHNVAAVSAPNWGADQSR
;
A
#
# COMPACT_ATOMS: atom_id res chain seq x y z
N ARG A 1 2.41 20.80 -6.66
CA ARG A 1 3.05 20.95 -5.35
C ARG A 1 3.59 19.64 -4.79
N LEU A 2 2.87 18.51 -4.88
CA LEU A 2 3.40 17.20 -4.46
C LEU A 2 4.72 16.88 -5.19
N VAL A 3 4.72 17.01 -6.50
CA VAL A 3 5.90 16.79 -7.36
C VAL A 3 7.01 17.82 -7.09
N ALA A 4 6.65 19.06 -6.78
CA ALA A 4 7.61 20.11 -6.47
C ALA A 4 8.19 20.07 -5.03
N GLY A 5 7.72 19.12 -4.20
CA GLY A 5 8.32 18.86 -2.89
C GLY A 5 7.76 19.67 -1.71
N ASP A 6 6.80 20.57 -1.94
CA ASP A 6 6.16 21.36 -0.89
C ASP A 6 4.62 21.27 -0.94
N PRO A 7 4.04 20.11 -0.61
CA PRO A 7 2.59 19.98 -0.51
C PRO A 7 2.12 20.43 0.87
N ARG A 8 1.22 21.41 0.92
CA ARG A 8 0.46 21.74 2.15
C ARG A 8 -0.37 20.54 2.65
N VAL A 9 -0.87 19.74 1.72
CA VAL A 9 -1.66 18.53 1.97
C VAL A 9 -1.12 17.41 1.09
N ARG A 10 -0.86 16.27 1.70
CA ARG A 10 -0.43 15.07 0.98
C ARG A 10 -1.63 14.13 0.78
N PRO A 11 -1.73 13.38 -0.33
CA PRO A 11 -2.72 12.34 -0.48
C PRO A 11 -2.65 11.37 0.71
N VAL A 12 -3.78 11.21 1.41
CA VAL A 12 -3.81 10.58 2.74
C VAL A 12 -3.28 9.16 2.74
N THR A 13 -3.60 8.39 1.70
CA THR A 13 -3.14 7.00 1.58
C THR A 13 -1.63 6.93 1.34
N ALA A 14 -1.09 7.81 0.50
CA ALA A 14 0.34 7.87 0.26
C ALA A 14 1.11 8.31 1.52
N LEU A 15 0.57 9.27 2.27
CA LEU A 15 1.11 9.68 3.57
C LEU A 15 1.04 8.53 4.59
N ALA A 16 -0.03 7.73 4.58
CA ALA A 16 -0.16 6.57 5.45
C ALA A 16 0.90 5.51 5.16
N VAL A 17 1.13 5.19 3.88
CA VAL A 17 2.19 4.25 3.46
C VAL A 17 3.56 4.77 3.89
N ASP A 18 3.86 6.04 3.64
CA ASP A 18 5.14 6.68 4.01
C ASP A 18 5.40 6.59 5.53
N ARG A 19 4.40 6.95 6.33
CA ARG A 19 4.49 6.88 7.80
C ARG A 19 4.60 5.44 8.32
N LEU A 20 3.89 4.51 7.71
CA LEU A 20 3.94 3.09 8.08
C LEU A 20 5.35 2.53 7.86
N LEU A 21 5.94 2.76 6.69
CA LEU A 21 7.31 2.33 6.39
C LEU A 21 8.32 2.94 7.36
N SER A 22 8.18 4.25 7.65
CA SER A 22 9.07 4.94 8.60
C SER A 22 8.92 4.42 10.04
N ALA A 23 7.68 4.18 10.50
CA ALA A 23 7.41 3.71 11.85
C ALA A 23 7.95 2.29 12.11
N HIS A 24 8.03 1.47 11.06
CA HIS A 24 8.58 0.12 11.13
C HIS A 24 10.06 0.03 10.75
N GLY A 25 10.74 1.18 10.56
CA GLY A 25 12.16 1.22 10.23
C GLY A 25 12.50 0.61 8.87
N VAL A 26 11.53 0.57 7.93
CA VAL A 26 11.77 0.05 6.59
C VAL A 26 12.61 1.05 5.81
N GLU A 27 13.84 0.68 5.54
CA GLU A 27 14.73 1.45 4.66
C GLU A 27 14.17 1.41 3.23
N VAL A 28 14.04 2.58 2.60
CA VAL A 28 13.50 2.72 1.25
C VAL A 28 14.57 3.14 0.25
N ALA A 29 15.56 3.89 0.71
CA ALA A 29 16.64 4.40 -0.13
C ALA A 29 17.44 3.25 -0.78
N GLY A 30 17.67 3.37 -2.09
CA GLY A 30 18.42 2.39 -2.88
C GLY A 30 17.67 1.09 -3.19
N ARG A 31 16.42 0.93 -2.72
CA ARG A 31 15.63 -0.28 -2.96
C ARG A 31 14.83 -0.22 -4.26
N ASP A 32 14.59 -1.39 -4.83
CA ASP A 32 13.66 -1.57 -5.93
C ASP A 32 12.23 -1.65 -5.38
N ALA A 33 11.44 -0.61 -5.64
CA ALA A 33 10.04 -0.54 -5.24
C ALA A 33 9.11 -0.77 -6.45
N VAL A 34 8.17 -1.70 -6.32
CA VAL A 34 7.14 -1.92 -7.34
C VAL A 34 5.79 -1.47 -6.81
N VAL A 35 5.13 -0.56 -7.53
CA VAL A 35 3.78 -0.08 -7.22
C VAL A 35 2.80 -0.63 -8.24
N VAL A 36 1.89 -1.50 -7.79
CA VAL A 36 0.84 -2.09 -8.64
C VAL A 36 -0.44 -1.28 -8.50
N GLY A 37 -0.67 -0.40 -9.45
CA GLY A 37 -1.75 0.58 -9.47
C GLY A 37 -1.23 1.97 -9.83
N ARG A 38 -1.99 2.72 -10.64
CA ARG A 38 -1.57 4.04 -11.13
C ARG A 38 -2.66 5.10 -11.05
N THR A 39 -3.60 4.95 -10.12
CA THR A 39 -4.61 5.98 -9.91
C THR A 39 -3.97 7.27 -9.40
N THR A 40 -4.50 8.41 -9.82
CA THR A 40 -4.00 9.72 -9.40
C THR A 40 -4.18 9.98 -7.91
N ALA A 41 -5.13 9.28 -7.29
CA ALA A 41 -5.43 9.42 -5.86
C ALA A 41 -4.51 8.56 -4.97
N ILE A 42 -4.01 7.41 -5.46
CA ILE A 42 -3.32 6.42 -4.62
C ILE A 42 -1.97 6.02 -5.23
N GLY A 43 -1.97 5.25 -6.31
CA GLY A 43 -0.74 4.64 -6.84
C GLY A 43 0.31 5.65 -7.30
N THR A 44 -0.09 6.66 -8.07
CA THR A 44 0.84 7.70 -8.55
C THR A 44 1.46 8.51 -7.39
N PRO A 45 0.70 8.99 -6.39
CA PRO A 45 1.29 9.66 -5.23
C PRO A 45 2.22 8.78 -4.40
N ILE A 46 1.91 7.49 -4.23
CA ILE A 46 2.78 6.54 -3.52
C ILE A 46 4.10 6.40 -4.28
N ALA A 47 4.05 6.12 -5.58
CA ALA A 47 5.24 6.00 -6.41
C ALA A 47 6.12 7.25 -6.32
N HIS A 48 5.51 8.43 -6.37
CA HIS A 48 6.24 9.69 -6.25
C HIS A 48 6.91 9.85 -4.88
N LEU A 49 6.22 9.51 -3.77
CA LEU A 49 6.81 9.59 -2.44
C LEU A 49 7.97 8.61 -2.25
N LEU A 50 7.87 7.40 -2.81
CA LEU A 50 8.97 6.42 -2.77
C LEU A 50 10.18 6.89 -3.58
N CYS A 51 9.97 7.46 -4.77
CA CYS A 51 11.06 8.11 -5.54
C CYS A 51 11.75 9.22 -4.72
N ARG A 52 11.00 10.01 -3.96
CA ARG A 52 11.57 11.06 -3.11
C ARG A 52 12.31 10.53 -1.88
N ARG A 53 12.14 9.27 -1.56
CA ARG A 53 12.91 8.54 -0.55
C ARG A 53 14.06 7.73 -1.18
N ASP A 54 14.47 8.12 -2.37
CA ASP A 54 15.61 7.54 -3.11
C ASP A 54 15.42 6.06 -3.49
N ALA A 55 14.15 5.60 -3.65
CA ALA A 55 13.87 4.29 -4.23
C ALA A 55 13.88 4.34 -5.77
N THR A 56 14.27 3.24 -6.40
CA THR A 56 14.00 2.98 -7.80
C THR A 56 12.57 2.45 -7.93
N VAL A 57 11.68 3.18 -8.59
CA VAL A 57 10.25 2.82 -8.61
C VAL A 57 9.78 2.35 -9.98
N THR A 58 9.22 1.15 -10.01
CA THR A 58 8.49 0.62 -11.16
C THR A 58 6.98 0.69 -10.92
N VAL A 59 6.24 1.35 -11.81
CA VAL A 59 4.77 1.43 -11.73
C VAL A 59 4.15 0.43 -12.69
N CYS A 60 3.36 -0.50 -12.14
CA CYS A 60 2.61 -1.51 -12.87
C CYS A 60 1.11 -1.20 -12.89
N HIS A 61 0.41 -1.71 -13.89
CA HIS A 61 -1.02 -1.47 -14.09
C HIS A 61 -1.66 -2.60 -14.92
N SER A 62 -2.96 -2.56 -15.15
CA SER A 62 -3.73 -3.59 -15.87
C SER A 62 -3.24 -3.94 -17.29
N ARG A 63 -2.39 -3.11 -17.89
CA ARG A 63 -1.76 -3.37 -19.20
C ARG A 63 -0.28 -3.73 -19.11
N THR A 64 0.24 -3.91 -17.89
CA THR A 64 1.63 -4.33 -17.70
C THR A 64 1.77 -5.79 -18.12
N ARG A 65 2.71 -6.07 -19.02
CA ARG A 65 3.02 -7.42 -19.46
C ARG A 65 3.90 -8.10 -18.40
N ALA A 66 3.67 -9.40 -18.16
CA ALA A 66 4.44 -10.22 -17.24
C ALA A 66 4.54 -9.58 -15.83
N LEU A 67 3.38 -9.25 -15.23
CA LEU A 67 3.31 -8.58 -13.92
C LEU A 67 4.16 -9.31 -12.88
N GLY A 68 4.06 -10.64 -12.76
CA GLY A 68 4.83 -11.43 -11.81
C GLY A 68 6.35 -11.32 -12.00
N ALA A 69 6.84 -11.12 -13.25
CA ALA A 69 8.26 -10.88 -13.46
C ALA A 69 8.70 -9.52 -12.93
N LYS A 70 7.80 -8.53 -12.88
CA LYS A 70 8.08 -7.20 -12.31
C LYS A 70 7.98 -7.20 -10.80
N THR A 71 6.98 -7.88 -10.25
CA THR A 71 6.79 -7.92 -8.79
C THR A 71 7.85 -8.76 -8.07
N ARG A 72 8.43 -9.78 -8.72
CA ARG A 72 9.56 -10.53 -8.18
C ARG A 72 10.85 -9.70 -8.01
N THR A 73 11.04 -8.63 -8.77
CA THR A 73 12.22 -7.77 -8.59
C THR A 73 12.10 -6.79 -7.43
N ALA A 74 10.99 -6.80 -6.70
CA ALA A 74 10.72 -5.82 -5.66
C ALA A 74 11.35 -6.21 -4.31
N ASP A 75 12.11 -5.31 -3.71
CA ASP A 75 12.40 -5.30 -2.27
C ASP A 75 11.20 -4.78 -1.48
N LEU A 76 10.47 -3.83 -2.09
CA LEU A 76 9.25 -3.23 -1.56
C LEU A 76 8.13 -3.30 -2.59
N LEU A 77 7.09 -4.06 -2.30
CA LEU A 77 5.89 -4.16 -3.14
C LEU A 77 4.73 -3.39 -2.50
N VAL A 78 4.15 -2.46 -3.25
CA VAL A 78 2.93 -1.75 -2.83
C VAL A 78 1.80 -2.06 -3.80
N THR A 79 0.69 -2.61 -3.31
CA THR A 79 -0.47 -2.96 -4.14
C THR A 79 -1.62 -1.99 -3.90
N ALA A 80 -2.18 -1.47 -4.98
CA ALA A 80 -3.30 -0.52 -5.02
C ALA A 80 -4.10 -0.70 -6.33
N ALA A 81 -4.37 -1.95 -6.72
CA ALA A 81 -5.04 -2.31 -7.97
C ALA A 81 -6.55 -2.48 -7.82
N GLY A 82 -7.03 -2.78 -6.61
CA GLY A 82 -8.44 -3.05 -6.34
C GLY A 82 -8.91 -4.38 -6.95
N THR A 83 -8.04 -5.37 -6.99
CA THR A 83 -8.31 -6.71 -7.55
C THR A 83 -7.94 -7.77 -6.52
N PRO A 84 -8.93 -8.44 -5.90
CA PRO A 84 -8.69 -9.42 -4.85
C PRO A 84 -7.74 -10.54 -5.26
N GLY A 85 -6.68 -10.78 -4.46
CA GLY A 85 -5.73 -11.85 -4.67
C GLY A 85 -4.99 -11.80 -6.01
N LEU A 86 -4.76 -10.59 -6.53
CA LEU A 86 -4.01 -10.36 -7.77
C LEU A 86 -2.55 -10.83 -7.67
N ILE A 87 -1.94 -10.69 -6.49
CA ILE A 87 -0.56 -11.05 -6.21
C ILE A 87 -0.55 -12.29 -5.34
N ASP A 88 0.12 -13.33 -5.80
CA ASP A 88 0.34 -14.57 -5.05
C ASP A 88 1.83 -14.82 -4.79
N GLY A 89 2.14 -15.87 -4.01
CA GLY A 89 3.51 -16.21 -3.63
C GLY A 89 4.45 -16.56 -4.78
N SER A 90 3.94 -16.90 -5.98
CA SER A 90 4.77 -17.12 -7.17
C SER A 90 5.24 -15.82 -7.81
N MET A 91 4.61 -14.72 -7.43
CA MET A 91 4.85 -13.38 -7.96
C MET A 91 5.77 -12.51 -7.09
N VAL A 92 6.29 -13.06 -6.01
CA VAL A 92 7.21 -12.38 -5.10
C VAL A 92 8.42 -13.27 -4.77
N ASP A 93 9.54 -12.66 -4.48
CA ASP A 93 10.73 -13.34 -3.98
C ASP A 93 10.81 -13.25 -2.45
N ASP A 94 11.69 -14.06 -1.84
CA ASP A 94 11.87 -14.14 -0.40
C ASP A 94 12.43 -12.82 0.16
N GLY A 95 11.93 -12.40 1.31
CA GLY A 95 12.38 -11.19 1.98
C GLY A 95 11.71 -9.89 1.54
N VAL A 96 10.78 -9.93 0.60
CA VAL A 96 10.03 -8.75 0.15
C VAL A 96 9.22 -8.11 1.30
N VAL A 97 9.18 -6.79 1.34
CA VAL A 97 8.25 -6.05 2.20
C VAL A 97 7.00 -5.70 1.38
N VAL A 98 5.82 -6.09 1.87
CA VAL A 98 4.56 -5.91 1.14
C VAL A 98 3.62 -4.97 1.87
N VAL A 99 3.18 -3.92 1.17
CA VAL A 99 2.17 -2.98 1.65
C VAL A 99 0.93 -3.08 0.76
N ASP A 100 -0.09 -3.77 1.26
CA ASP A 100 -1.38 -3.86 0.57
C ASP A 100 -2.30 -2.70 1.01
N VAL A 101 -2.58 -1.83 0.06
CA VAL A 101 -3.40 -0.62 0.28
C VAL A 101 -4.87 -0.88 -0.03
N SER A 102 -5.15 -1.95 -0.76
CA SER A 102 -6.49 -2.26 -1.25
C SER A 102 -7.39 -2.83 -0.16
N ALA A 103 -8.66 -2.51 -0.25
CA ALA A 103 -9.71 -3.04 0.62
C ALA A 103 -10.92 -3.44 -0.26
N ASN A 104 -10.89 -4.66 -0.74
CA ASN A 104 -11.89 -5.19 -1.64
C ASN A 104 -12.99 -5.89 -0.86
N ARG A 105 -14.26 -5.55 -1.10
CA ARG A 105 -15.39 -6.29 -0.55
C ARG A 105 -15.71 -7.45 -1.46
N VAL A 106 -15.61 -8.65 -0.93
CA VAL A 106 -15.95 -9.89 -1.63
C VAL A 106 -17.07 -10.62 -0.91
N ASP A 107 -17.87 -11.34 -1.67
CA ASP A 107 -18.91 -12.21 -1.11
C ASP A 107 -18.21 -13.39 -0.40
N SER A 108 -18.58 -13.65 0.85
CA SER A 108 -17.96 -14.69 1.65
C SER A 108 -18.13 -16.12 1.05
N GLU A 109 -19.12 -16.30 0.17
CA GLU A 109 -19.32 -17.55 -0.56
C GLU A 109 -18.33 -17.75 -1.73
N LYS A 110 -17.65 -16.68 -2.19
CA LYS A 110 -16.71 -16.70 -3.34
C LYS A 110 -15.23 -16.66 -2.92
N ARG A 111 -14.93 -16.88 -1.64
CA ARG A 111 -13.55 -16.89 -1.12
C ARG A 111 -12.73 -18.05 -1.65
N ARG A 112 -11.41 -17.84 -1.74
CA ARG A 112 -10.47 -18.93 -1.99
C ARG A 112 -10.38 -19.86 -0.77
N PRO A 113 -10.13 -21.18 -0.95
CA PRO A 113 -10.08 -22.17 0.14
C PRO A 113 -9.04 -21.90 1.22
N SER A 114 -8.00 -21.11 0.92
CA SER A 114 -6.90 -20.77 1.84
C SER A 114 -7.25 -19.74 2.94
N GLU A 115 -8.42 -19.10 2.87
CA GLU A 115 -8.81 -18.07 3.83
C GLU A 115 -9.78 -18.64 4.89
N SER A 116 -9.63 -18.22 6.18
CA SER A 116 -10.46 -18.68 7.29
C SER A 116 -11.95 -18.40 7.06
N ARG A 117 -12.80 -19.37 7.35
CA ARG A 117 -14.25 -19.27 7.19
C ARG A 117 -14.84 -18.41 8.30
N PRO A 118 -15.72 -17.40 8.00
CA PRO A 118 -16.39 -16.64 9.05
C PRO A 118 -17.33 -17.52 9.88
N ALA A 119 -17.52 -17.14 11.16
CA ALA A 119 -18.44 -17.83 12.04
C ALA A 119 -19.91 -17.66 11.58
N ALA A 120 -20.76 -18.62 11.92
CA ALA A 120 -22.16 -18.57 11.56
C ALA A 120 -22.86 -17.35 12.19
N GLY A 121 -23.41 -16.44 11.32
CA GLY A 121 -24.08 -15.21 11.74
C GLY A 121 -23.36 -13.91 11.33
N GLU A 122 -22.13 -14.01 10.75
CA GLU A 122 -21.40 -12.84 10.25
C GLU A 122 -21.86 -12.37 8.85
N SER A 123 -21.57 -11.12 8.52
CA SER A 123 -21.89 -10.49 7.23
C SER A 123 -21.51 -11.38 6.05
N LYS A 124 -22.38 -11.47 5.06
CA LYS A 124 -22.11 -12.18 3.80
C LYS A 124 -20.94 -11.59 3.00
N THR A 125 -20.41 -10.45 3.40
CA THR A 125 -19.26 -9.79 2.77
C THR A 125 -18.08 -9.72 3.70
N THR A 126 -16.89 -10.03 3.18
CA THR A 126 -15.61 -9.86 3.87
C THR A 126 -14.72 -8.87 3.10
N VAL A 127 -13.75 -8.27 3.81
CA VAL A 127 -12.77 -7.37 3.21
C VAL A 127 -11.46 -8.13 3.01
N VAL A 128 -10.93 -8.08 1.80
CA VAL A 128 -9.65 -8.71 1.43
C VAL A 128 -8.79 -7.73 0.65
N GLY A 129 -7.49 -7.96 0.66
CA GLY A 129 -6.53 -7.18 -0.12
C GLY A 129 -6.39 -7.63 -1.57
N ASP A 130 -5.45 -7.00 -2.26
CA ASP A 130 -4.99 -7.43 -3.59
C ASP A 130 -4.01 -8.61 -3.49
N VAL A 131 -3.50 -8.90 -2.30
CA VAL A 131 -2.49 -9.91 -2.03
C VAL A 131 -3.14 -11.18 -1.48
N ASP A 132 -2.75 -12.33 -1.99
CA ASP A 132 -3.02 -13.61 -1.36
C ASP A 132 -2.10 -13.77 -0.13
N ALA A 133 -2.62 -13.36 1.02
CA ALA A 133 -1.86 -13.25 2.26
C ALA A 133 -1.26 -14.59 2.71
N ALA A 134 -1.89 -15.70 2.38
CA ALA A 134 -1.40 -17.03 2.78
C ALA A 134 -0.09 -17.36 2.04
N SER A 135 -0.10 -17.32 0.71
CA SER A 135 1.07 -17.71 -0.09
C SER A 135 2.19 -16.67 -0.09
N VAL A 136 1.85 -15.37 -0.02
CA VAL A 136 2.84 -14.29 0.05
C VAL A 136 3.47 -14.22 1.44
N GLY A 137 2.71 -14.48 2.50
CA GLY A 137 3.20 -14.46 3.87
C GLY A 137 4.29 -15.49 4.18
N GLU A 138 4.38 -16.57 3.38
CA GLU A 138 5.46 -17.55 3.50
C GLU A 138 6.83 -17.01 3.06
N LYS A 139 6.85 -15.93 2.27
CA LYS A 139 8.06 -15.34 1.66
C LYS A 139 8.36 -13.94 2.16
N ALA A 140 7.33 -13.17 2.48
CA ALA A 140 7.48 -11.76 2.87
C ALA A 140 8.20 -11.62 4.21
N ALA A 141 9.19 -10.72 4.29
CA ALA A 141 9.80 -10.33 5.55
C ALA A 141 8.82 -9.57 6.45
N ALA A 142 7.91 -8.80 5.82
CA ALA A 142 6.83 -8.10 6.50
C ALA A 142 5.69 -7.84 5.52
N MET A 143 4.45 -7.89 6.01
CA MET A 143 3.27 -7.61 5.20
C MET A 143 2.20 -6.92 6.03
N THR A 144 1.51 -5.94 5.43
CA THR A 144 0.36 -5.31 6.07
C THR A 144 -0.86 -6.23 6.03
N PRO A 145 -1.60 -6.38 7.14
CA PRO A 145 -2.87 -7.11 7.11
C PRO A 145 -3.97 -6.31 6.39
N VAL A 146 -4.90 -7.00 5.76
CA VAL A 146 -6.16 -6.42 5.26
C VAL A 146 -7.32 -7.27 5.78
N PRO A 147 -8.21 -6.70 6.60
CA PRO A 147 -8.23 -5.32 7.13
C PRO A 147 -7.22 -5.11 8.28
N GLY A 148 -6.99 -3.84 8.64
CA GLY A 148 -6.25 -3.46 9.86
C GLY A 148 -4.87 -2.85 9.62
N GLY A 149 -4.33 -2.91 8.39
CA GLY A 149 -3.03 -2.31 8.02
C GLY A 149 -3.13 -0.82 7.69
N VAL A 150 -3.10 -0.49 6.41
CA VAL A 150 -3.06 0.91 5.91
C VAL A 150 -4.33 1.70 6.22
N GLY A 151 -5.51 1.04 6.22
CA GLY A 151 -6.80 1.70 6.38
C GLY A 151 -6.91 2.60 7.61
N PRO A 152 -6.70 2.10 8.84
CA PRO A 152 -6.75 2.91 10.07
C PRO A 152 -5.79 4.10 10.04
N LEU A 153 -4.58 3.90 9.51
CA LEU A 153 -3.58 4.96 9.41
C LEU A 153 -3.98 6.02 8.38
N THR A 154 -4.68 5.65 7.32
CA THR A 154 -5.25 6.59 6.35
C THR A 154 -6.24 7.56 7.02
N MET A 155 -7.07 7.07 7.93
CA MET A 155 -7.99 7.92 8.71
C MET A 155 -7.24 8.88 9.63
N ALA A 156 -6.20 8.43 10.32
CA ALA A 156 -5.35 9.29 11.13
C ALA A 156 -4.65 10.38 10.29
N CYS A 157 -4.15 10.01 9.11
CA CYS A 157 -3.55 10.96 8.16
C CYS A 157 -4.57 11.97 7.61
N LEU A 158 -5.82 11.58 7.43
CA LEU A 158 -6.89 12.50 7.04
C LEU A 158 -7.12 13.57 8.13
N LEU A 159 -7.24 13.16 9.39
CA LEU A 159 -7.38 14.08 10.52
C LEU A 159 -6.18 15.03 10.63
N HIS A 160 -4.97 14.50 10.44
CA HIS A 160 -3.75 15.31 10.41
C HIS A 160 -3.80 16.37 9.29
N ASN A 161 -4.23 16.02 8.08
CA ASN A 161 -4.36 16.96 6.97
C ASN A 161 -5.42 18.03 7.26
N VAL A 162 -6.56 17.65 7.87
CA VAL A 162 -7.60 18.62 8.27
C VAL A 162 -7.05 19.61 9.28
N ALA A 163 -6.36 19.14 10.32
CA ALA A 163 -5.73 20.01 11.31
C ALA A 163 -4.70 20.96 10.66
N ALA A 164 -3.87 20.44 9.74
CA ALA A 164 -2.87 21.21 9.02
C ALA A 164 -3.48 22.33 8.15
N VAL A 165 -4.65 22.11 7.56
CA VAL A 165 -5.34 23.16 6.76
C VAL A 165 -6.02 24.18 7.65
N SER A 166 -6.55 23.77 8.81
CA SER A 166 -7.30 24.61 9.72
C SER A 166 -6.43 25.54 10.57
N ALA A 167 -5.14 25.22 10.76
CA ALA A 167 -4.22 26.01 11.56
C ALA A 167 -3.55 27.12 10.71
N PRO A 168 -3.69 28.43 11.04
CA PRO A 168 -3.15 29.53 10.23
C PRO A 168 -1.63 29.49 10.03
N ASN A 169 -0.88 28.85 10.93
CA ASN A 169 0.59 28.84 10.95
C ASN A 169 1.20 27.42 10.96
N TRP A 170 0.45 26.39 10.66
CA TRP A 170 0.94 25.00 10.74
C TRP A 170 2.11 24.69 9.78
N GLY A 171 2.32 25.47 8.75
CA GLY A 171 3.36 25.20 7.75
C GLY A 171 4.71 25.90 8.01
N ALA A 172 4.81 26.75 9.00
CA ALA A 172 6.01 27.56 9.23
C ALA A 172 7.10 26.86 10.06
N ASP A 173 6.76 25.79 10.78
CA ASP A 173 7.68 25.15 11.76
C ASP A 173 8.23 23.76 11.34
N GLN A 174 7.94 23.29 10.13
CA GLN A 174 8.40 21.97 9.66
C GLN A 174 9.58 22.04 8.66
N SER A 175 10.26 23.16 8.59
CA SER A 175 11.47 23.37 7.76
C SER A 175 12.78 23.31 8.56
N ARG A 176 12.78 22.61 9.70
CA ARG A 176 14.02 22.32 10.45
C ARG A 176 14.29 20.85 10.52
#